data_573543eb6cb7d46a8abb7d4c8d5c32ea
#
_entry.id   573543eb6cb7d46a8abb7d4c8d5c32ea
#
_cell.length_a   1.000
_cell.length_b   1.000
_cell.length_c   1.000
_cell.angle_alpha   90.00
_cell.angle_beta   90.00
_cell.angle_gamma   90.00
#
_symmetry.space_group_name_H-M   'P 1'
#
loop_
_entity.id
_entity.type
_entity.pdbx_description
1 polymer ?
#
loop_
_entity_poly.entity_id
_entity_poly.type
_entity_poly.pdbx_seq_one_letter_code
_entity_poly.pdbx_strand_id
1 'polypeptide(L)'
;MKTIKTRHIIPLAALIALLITAGCSTEKNTAQSRWWHSFNARYNTYYNGTLAYIDGSLEKENGNKDNFTEMIPLYTVGNKDSRELGKSNFDRAIEKSQKAIKLHSIKKRPQWTKSRKKTEKDIEWLNRKEYNPFLWKAWMLMGRSQFMKGSFDEAASTFAYMSRLYSTQPAIYGRARAWLAKCYIEEGWIYDAEDVITKIKRDSLHWRAVKEWDYTYADYYIHTGRYAEAIPYLRKVIKHEMRRKQRARQWYLMGQLEAELGHKENAYKAFKRVIRLNPPYELEFNARIAMSEVMAGTQSKKMIRRLKRMAASDNNKDYLDQVYYAIGNIYMLQKDTANAIAAYEKGNTKSTRNGIEKGVLLLTLGDIYWDKEDYSNAGRCYGEAIGLLDKERDDYEQLSERSKVLDELVPYTDAVHLQDSLQALAKMPEKERNEAIDRVIEALKKKEKEERDAQAELDAQQQMAQQGGMGNMNNTNNMTNNATDKSGKWYFYNPTAVSQGKATFQKMWGRRENVDDWQRVNKTVVSLDNNPAEMTDEMRDSIAAAEAAADSLENVMDSAQNNPHKREY
;
A
#
# COMPACT_ATOMS: atom_id res chain seq x y z
N MET A 1 49.59 -46.66 16.12
CA MET A 1 49.27 -45.20 16.20
C MET A 1 50.35 -44.51 17.01
N LYS A 2 51.21 -43.67 16.37
CA LYS A 2 52.24 -42.92 17.10
C LYS A 2 51.55 -41.73 17.81
N THR A 3 51.56 -41.75 19.15
CA THR A 3 51.14 -40.66 20.02
C THR A 3 51.99 -39.42 19.72
N ILE A 4 51.45 -38.46 19.05
CA ILE A 4 52.09 -37.15 18.88
C ILE A 4 52.23 -36.52 20.26
N LYS A 5 53.49 -36.36 20.73
CA LYS A 5 53.77 -35.83 22.07
C LYS A 5 53.20 -34.39 22.15
N THR A 6 52.26 -34.17 23.05
CA THR A 6 51.60 -32.86 23.35
C THR A 6 52.61 -31.73 23.62
N ARG A 7 53.83 -32.05 23.95
CA ARG A 7 54.96 -31.12 24.20
C ARG A 7 55.34 -30.27 22.96
N HIS A 8 54.99 -30.66 21.73
CA HIS A 8 55.26 -29.88 20.52
C HIS A 8 54.04 -29.16 19.97
N ILE A 9 52.81 -29.54 20.41
CA ILE A 9 51.57 -28.94 19.98
C ILE A 9 51.39 -27.54 20.63
N ILE A 10 51.74 -27.39 21.92
CA ILE A 10 51.59 -26.17 22.66
C ILE A 10 52.49 -25.02 22.06
N PRO A 11 53.78 -25.24 21.80
CA PRO A 11 54.61 -24.17 21.22
C PRO A 11 54.21 -23.89 19.74
N LEU A 12 53.73 -24.89 19.00
CA LEU A 12 53.22 -24.67 17.64
C LEU A 12 51.91 -23.86 17.67
N ALA A 13 51.00 -24.16 18.58
CA ALA A 13 49.77 -23.40 18.76
C ALA A 13 50.07 -21.97 19.25
N ALA A 14 51.02 -21.80 20.16
CA ALA A 14 51.48 -20.48 20.63
C ALA A 14 52.14 -19.68 19.50
N LEU A 15 52.95 -20.32 18.65
CA LEU A 15 53.57 -19.69 17.49
C LEU A 15 52.52 -19.26 16.46
N ILE A 16 51.53 -20.10 16.22
CA ILE A 16 50.38 -19.80 15.31
C ILE A 16 49.57 -18.63 15.89
N ALA A 17 49.30 -18.62 17.20
CA ALA A 17 48.60 -17.54 17.88
C ALA A 17 49.38 -16.21 17.80
N LEU A 18 50.70 -16.25 17.98
CA LEU A 18 51.60 -15.10 17.90
C LEU A 18 51.70 -14.56 16.44
N LEU A 19 51.71 -15.43 15.45
CA LEU A 19 51.65 -15.05 14.04
C LEU A 19 50.30 -14.42 13.63
N ILE A 20 49.20 -14.88 14.25
CA ILE A 20 47.88 -14.32 14.06
C ILE A 20 47.77 -12.91 14.66
N THR A 21 48.28 -12.70 15.86
CA THR A 21 48.26 -11.36 16.53
C THR A 21 49.16 -10.34 15.84
N ALA A 22 50.29 -10.74 15.29
CA ALA A 22 51.19 -9.84 14.56
C ALA A 22 50.65 -9.32 13.22
N GLY A 23 49.66 -9.99 12.65
CA GLY A 23 49.01 -9.61 11.36
C GLY A 23 47.79 -8.68 11.52
N CYS A 24 47.30 -8.43 12.72
CA CYS A 24 45.97 -7.82 12.96
C CYS A 24 45.94 -6.28 12.97
N SER A 25 47.01 -5.58 12.55
CA SER A 25 46.99 -4.11 12.52
C SER A 25 46.56 -3.58 11.16
N THR A 26 45.54 -2.69 11.15
CA THR A 26 45.13 -1.93 9.94
C THR A 26 46.19 -0.92 9.48
N GLU A 27 47.15 -0.60 10.33
CA GLU A 27 48.30 0.26 10.00
C GLU A 27 49.35 -0.44 9.12
N LYS A 28 49.32 -1.77 9.06
CA LYS A 28 50.21 -2.57 8.21
C LYS A 28 49.52 -2.97 6.93
N ASN A 29 50.01 -2.53 5.77
CA ASN A 29 49.49 -2.93 4.48
C ASN A 29 50.32 -4.07 3.87
N THR A 30 50.20 -5.28 4.45
CA THR A 30 50.80 -6.52 3.96
C THR A 30 49.73 -7.40 3.27
N ALA A 31 50.13 -8.37 2.47
CA ALA A 31 49.19 -9.33 1.85
C ALA A 31 48.41 -10.10 2.92
N GLN A 32 49.06 -10.47 4.05
CA GLN A 32 48.46 -11.18 5.17
C GLN A 32 47.43 -10.28 5.90
N SER A 33 47.77 -9.00 6.19
CA SER A 33 46.84 -8.06 6.81
C SER A 33 45.60 -7.84 5.92
N ARG A 34 45.77 -7.63 4.60
CA ARG A 34 44.65 -7.47 3.67
C ARG A 34 43.75 -8.71 3.63
N TRP A 35 44.35 -9.91 3.63
CA TRP A 35 43.58 -11.15 3.64
C TRP A 35 42.80 -11.29 4.96
N TRP A 36 43.45 -11.08 6.10
CA TRP A 36 42.84 -11.19 7.43
C TRP A 36 41.68 -10.21 7.61
N HIS A 37 41.89 -8.94 7.33
CA HIS A 37 40.84 -7.92 7.44
C HIS A 37 39.72 -8.15 6.42
N SER A 38 40.01 -8.62 5.23
CA SER A 38 39.00 -8.98 4.24
C SER A 38 38.16 -10.17 4.69
N PHE A 39 38.79 -11.19 5.27
CA PHE A 39 38.10 -12.37 5.79
C PHE A 39 37.17 -12.03 6.96
N ASN A 40 37.69 -11.32 7.95
CA ASN A 40 36.90 -10.96 9.14
C ASN A 40 35.76 -9.97 8.79
N ALA A 41 36.02 -9.00 7.94
CA ALA A 41 34.97 -8.10 7.46
C ALA A 41 33.84 -8.88 6.79
N ARG A 42 34.16 -9.90 6.00
CA ARG A 42 33.18 -10.69 5.23
C ARG A 42 32.31 -11.58 6.12
N TYR A 43 32.95 -12.41 6.94
CA TYR A 43 32.28 -13.54 7.62
C TYR A 43 31.73 -13.20 8.99
N ASN A 44 31.97 -12.02 9.51
CA ASN A 44 31.44 -11.55 10.78
C ASN A 44 30.47 -10.38 10.58
N THR A 45 31.00 -9.17 10.49
CA THR A 45 30.16 -7.95 10.50
C THR A 45 29.32 -7.79 9.24
N TYR A 46 29.93 -7.95 8.06
CA TYR A 46 29.19 -7.82 6.79
C TYR A 46 28.11 -8.89 6.62
N TYR A 47 28.39 -10.13 7.00
CA TYR A 47 27.43 -11.22 6.89
C TYR A 47 26.16 -10.93 7.70
N ASN A 48 26.34 -10.54 8.97
CA ASN A 48 25.23 -10.18 9.86
C ASN A 48 24.47 -8.92 9.35
N GLY A 49 25.20 -7.94 8.80
CA GLY A 49 24.58 -6.78 8.15
C GLY A 49 23.77 -7.15 6.91
N THR A 50 24.26 -8.13 6.13
CA THR A 50 23.54 -8.61 4.94
C THR A 50 22.27 -9.35 5.32
N LEU A 51 22.27 -10.17 6.37
CA LEU A 51 21.06 -10.82 6.88
C LEU A 51 20.02 -9.78 7.29
N ALA A 52 20.42 -8.80 8.11
CA ALA A 52 19.52 -7.72 8.50
C ALA A 52 18.96 -6.94 7.30
N TYR A 53 19.80 -6.66 6.28
CA TYR A 53 19.33 -6.03 5.04
C TYR A 53 18.29 -6.88 4.29
N ILE A 54 18.49 -8.21 4.25
CA ILE A 54 17.55 -9.14 3.60
C ILE A 54 16.23 -9.14 4.38
N ASP A 55 16.28 -9.26 5.71
CA ASP A 55 15.09 -9.29 6.56
C ASP A 55 14.29 -7.98 6.42
N GLY A 56 14.94 -6.82 6.47
CA GLY A 56 14.30 -5.53 6.24
C GLY A 56 13.72 -5.38 4.82
N SER A 57 14.41 -5.93 3.81
CA SER A 57 13.91 -5.92 2.44
C SER A 57 12.69 -6.83 2.25
N LEU A 58 12.62 -7.97 2.93
CA LEU A 58 11.47 -8.87 2.91
C LEU A 58 10.28 -8.25 3.65
N GLU A 59 10.52 -7.64 4.80
CA GLU A 59 9.50 -6.90 5.56
C GLU A 59 8.89 -5.79 4.70
N LYS A 60 9.73 -4.98 4.05
CA LYS A 60 9.30 -3.94 3.13
C LYS A 60 8.52 -4.51 1.93
N GLU A 61 8.99 -5.58 1.32
CA GLU A 61 8.30 -6.20 0.18
C GLU A 61 6.94 -6.79 0.55
N ASN A 62 6.78 -7.29 1.77
CA ASN A 62 5.53 -7.89 2.24
C ASN A 62 4.54 -6.85 2.77
N GLY A 63 5.02 -5.76 3.36
CA GLY A 63 4.18 -4.70 3.92
C GLY A 63 3.88 -3.55 2.95
N ASN A 64 4.60 -3.45 1.82
CA ASN A 64 4.37 -2.40 0.85
C ASN A 64 2.98 -2.48 0.24
N LYS A 65 2.27 -1.35 0.23
CA LYS A 65 1.03 -1.14 -0.49
C LYS A 65 1.29 -0.10 -1.57
N ASP A 66 1.01 -0.47 -2.81
CA ASP A 66 1.11 0.46 -3.93
C ASP A 66 -0.21 1.20 -4.13
N ASN A 67 -0.15 2.50 -4.41
CA ASN A 67 -1.29 3.27 -4.87
C ASN A 67 -1.47 3.02 -6.38
N PHE A 68 -2.51 2.26 -6.74
CA PHE A 68 -2.78 1.90 -8.15
C PHE A 68 -3.56 2.97 -8.91
N THR A 69 -4.01 4.03 -8.23
CA THR A 69 -4.64 5.18 -8.87
C THR A 69 -3.63 6.09 -9.57
N GLU A 70 -2.36 5.94 -9.22
CA GLU A 70 -1.24 6.67 -9.77
C GLU A 70 -0.22 5.72 -10.41
N MET A 71 0.82 6.30 -11.01
CA MET A 71 1.94 5.50 -11.52
C MET A 71 2.75 4.96 -10.34
N ILE A 72 2.83 3.64 -10.23
CA ILE A 72 3.59 3.04 -9.13
C ILE A 72 5.09 3.34 -9.27
N PRO A 73 5.81 3.66 -8.19
CA PRO A 73 7.24 3.93 -8.26
C PRO A 73 8.04 2.66 -8.61
N LEU A 74 9.21 2.83 -9.23
CA LEU A 74 10.08 1.70 -9.57
C LEU A 74 10.56 0.95 -8.32
N TYR A 75 10.89 1.68 -7.26
CA TYR A 75 11.28 1.13 -5.96
C TYR A 75 10.14 1.27 -4.95
N THR A 76 9.97 0.26 -4.10
CA THR A 76 8.97 0.31 -3.01
C THR A 76 9.22 1.44 -2.01
N VAL A 77 10.46 1.90 -1.89
CA VAL A 77 10.83 3.03 -1.01
C VAL A 77 10.31 4.38 -1.53
N GLY A 78 9.94 4.47 -2.80
CA GLY A 78 9.26 5.64 -3.36
C GLY A 78 7.89 5.87 -2.70
N ASN A 79 7.19 4.80 -2.27
CA ASN A 79 5.99 4.92 -1.45
C ASN A 79 6.38 5.39 -0.03
N LYS A 80 5.91 6.55 0.40
CA LYS A 80 6.26 7.16 1.70
C LYS A 80 5.93 6.25 2.88
N ASP A 81 4.75 5.65 2.90
CA ASP A 81 4.32 4.70 3.95
C ASP A 81 5.25 3.49 4.07
N SER A 82 5.85 3.08 2.95
CA SER A 82 6.79 1.97 2.93
C SER A 82 8.16 2.31 3.52
N ARG A 83 8.50 3.59 3.74
CA ARG A 83 9.80 3.99 4.29
C ARG A 83 10.00 3.49 5.72
N GLU A 84 8.94 3.45 6.52
CA GLU A 84 8.99 2.95 7.90
C GLU A 84 9.16 1.42 7.99
N LEU A 85 8.78 0.68 6.95
CA LEU A 85 8.88 -0.78 6.93
C LEU A 85 10.34 -1.24 6.90
N GLY A 86 10.70 -2.11 7.84
CA GLY A 86 12.04 -2.69 7.95
C GLY A 86 13.11 -1.75 8.48
N LYS A 87 12.76 -0.57 9.00
CA LYS A 87 13.67 0.48 9.46
C LYS A 87 14.70 -0.02 10.47
N SER A 88 14.28 -0.75 11.51
CA SER A 88 15.16 -1.32 12.51
C SER A 88 16.18 -2.31 11.94
N ASN A 89 15.76 -3.11 10.97
CA ASN A 89 16.62 -4.05 10.25
C ASN A 89 17.65 -3.32 9.37
N PHE A 90 17.25 -2.22 8.70
CA PHE A 90 18.18 -1.39 7.93
C PHE A 90 19.17 -0.65 8.84
N ASP A 91 18.72 -0.13 10.00
CA ASP A 91 19.62 0.49 10.98
C ASP A 91 20.67 -0.51 11.50
N ARG A 92 20.26 -1.75 11.77
CA ARG A 92 21.18 -2.82 12.13
C ARG A 92 22.19 -3.13 11.00
N ALA A 93 21.74 -3.13 9.75
CA ALA A 93 22.61 -3.32 8.60
C ALA A 93 23.62 -2.17 8.43
N ILE A 94 23.20 -0.92 8.67
CA ILE A 94 24.05 0.27 8.68
C ILE A 94 25.11 0.16 9.80
N GLU A 95 24.69 -0.12 11.05
CA GLU A 95 25.60 -0.30 12.19
C GLU A 95 26.68 -1.36 11.91
N LYS A 96 26.28 -2.54 11.41
CA LYS A 96 27.21 -3.62 11.08
C LYS A 96 28.17 -3.23 9.95
N SER A 97 27.68 -2.48 8.95
CA SER A 97 28.50 -1.98 7.85
C SER A 97 29.52 -0.94 8.34
N GLN A 98 29.09 0.01 9.17
CA GLN A 98 29.98 0.99 9.81
C GLN A 98 31.05 0.32 10.66
N LYS A 99 30.67 -0.69 11.46
CA LYS A 99 31.61 -1.48 12.25
C LYS A 99 32.64 -2.20 11.36
N ALA A 100 32.21 -2.79 10.25
CA ALA A 100 33.12 -3.42 9.28
C ALA A 100 34.11 -2.41 8.70
N ILE A 101 33.63 -1.23 8.32
CA ILE A 101 34.46 -0.15 7.75
C ILE A 101 35.48 0.35 8.81
N LYS A 102 35.00 0.64 10.03
CA LYS A 102 35.84 1.15 11.11
C LYS A 102 36.97 0.19 11.48
N LEU A 103 36.68 -1.11 11.59
CA LEU A 103 37.63 -2.12 12.08
C LEU A 103 38.55 -2.68 10.99
N HIS A 104 38.19 -2.59 9.71
CA HIS A 104 38.88 -3.34 8.66
C HIS A 104 39.36 -2.47 7.48
N SER A 105 39.27 -1.13 7.56
CA SER A 105 39.81 -0.21 6.54
C SER A 105 41.32 -0.17 6.59
N ILE A 106 41.97 -0.34 5.44
CA ILE A 106 43.43 -0.28 5.29
C ILE A 106 43.75 0.86 4.32
N LYS A 107 44.11 2.02 4.87
CA LYS A 107 44.39 3.25 4.10
C LYS A 107 45.88 3.46 3.81
N LYS A 108 46.77 2.80 4.59
CA LYS A 108 48.22 2.98 4.44
C LYS A 108 48.69 2.45 3.08
N ARG A 109 49.44 3.30 2.34
CA ARG A 109 50.00 2.93 1.06
C ARG A 109 51.04 1.82 1.25
N PRO A 110 50.97 0.71 0.45
CA PRO A 110 51.97 -0.35 0.54
C PRO A 110 53.32 0.11 -0.04
N GLN A 111 54.42 -0.44 0.52
CA GLN A 111 55.74 -0.22 -0.04
C GLN A 111 55.94 -1.09 -1.31
N TRP A 112 56.62 -0.52 -2.29
CA TRP A 112 56.99 -1.26 -3.48
C TRP A 112 58.27 -2.04 -3.23
N THR A 113 58.19 -3.35 -3.17
CA THR A 113 59.31 -4.24 -2.81
C THR A 113 59.79 -5.08 -3.99
N LYS A 114 59.15 -4.96 -5.18
CA LYS A 114 59.51 -5.74 -6.37
C LYS A 114 60.67 -5.09 -7.13
N SER A 115 61.63 -5.89 -7.60
CA SER A 115 62.78 -5.44 -8.40
C SER A 115 62.43 -4.96 -9.80
N ARG A 116 61.31 -5.44 -10.39
CA ARG A 116 60.86 -5.03 -11.71
C ARG A 116 60.26 -3.62 -11.75
N LYS A 117 60.26 -2.97 -12.90
CA LYS A 117 59.56 -1.70 -13.15
C LYS A 117 58.07 -1.83 -12.90
N LYS A 118 57.44 -0.75 -12.41
CA LYS A 118 56.01 -0.68 -12.16
C LYS A 118 55.24 -0.72 -13.48
N THR A 119 54.24 -1.59 -13.57
CA THR A 119 53.26 -1.59 -14.65
C THR A 119 52.12 -0.61 -14.36
N GLU A 120 51.34 -0.25 -15.36
CA GLU A 120 50.13 0.61 -15.14
C GLU A 120 49.20 0.06 -14.07
N LYS A 121 48.98 -1.25 -14.02
CA LYS A 121 48.18 -1.92 -12.97
C LYS A 121 48.82 -1.78 -11.58
N ASP A 122 50.14 -1.79 -11.48
CA ASP A 122 50.82 -1.58 -10.21
C ASP A 122 50.69 -0.12 -9.76
N ILE A 123 50.77 0.83 -10.68
CA ILE A 123 50.58 2.27 -10.41
C ILE A 123 49.12 2.51 -9.96
N GLU A 124 48.13 1.99 -10.68
CA GLU A 124 46.74 2.06 -10.29
C GLU A 124 46.51 1.49 -8.88
N TRP A 125 47.09 0.30 -8.59
CA TRP A 125 46.96 -0.33 -7.29
C TRP A 125 47.65 0.50 -6.19
N LEU A 126 48.81 1.06 -6.42
CA LEU A 126 49.54 1.93 -5.47
C LEU A 126 48.84 3.28 -5.24
N ASN A 127 47.96 3.72 -6.13
CA ASN A 127 47.22 4.97 -6.05
C ASN A 127 45.82 4.77 -5.41
N ARG A 128 45.47 3.55 -4.99
CA ARG A 128 44.23 3.30 -4.24
C ARG A 128 44.24 4.03 -2.92
N LYS A 129 43.07 4.45 -2.48
CA LYS A 129 42.84 5.07 -1.17
C LYS A 129 42.37 4.05 -0.12
N GLU A 130 41.90 2.88 -0.56
CA GLU A 130 41.50 1.75 0.26
C GLU A 130 42.08 0.46 -0.33
N TYR A 131 42.76 -0.32 0.52
CA TYR A 131 43.48 -1.53 0.11
C TYR A 131 42.82 -2.83 0.55
N ASN A 132 41.80 -2.77 1.45
CA ASN A 132 41.01 -3.95 1.74
C ASN A 132 40.11 -4.28 0.54
N PRO A 133 40.34 -5.42 -0.15
CA PRO A 133 39.66 -5.74 -1.39
C PRO A 133 38.17 -6.02 -1.23
N PHE A 134 37.71 -6.26 0.00
CA PHE A 134 36.33 -6.60 0.30
C PHE A 134 35.49 -5.39 0.74
N LEU A 135 36.11 -4.36 1.30
CA LEU A 135 35.44 -3.32 2.07
C LEU A 135 34.45 -2.46 1.26
N TRP A 136 34.63 -2.36 -0.05
CA TRP A 136 33.67 -1.69 -0.93
C TRP A 136 32.26 -2.27 -0.82
N LYS A 137 32.13 -3.58 -0.49
CA LYS A 137 30.83 -4.22 -0.29
C LYS A 137 30.14 -3.73 0.99
N ALA A 138 30.90 -3.45 2.05
CA ALA A 138 30.36 -2.87 3.28
C ALA A 138 29.88 -1.42 3.04
N TRP A 139 30.63 -0.62 2.29
CA TRP A 139 30.19 0.71 1.86
C TRP A 139 28.91 0.65 1.03
N MET A 140 28.85 -0.28 0.06
CA MET A 140 27.68 -0.48 -0.77
C MET A 140 26.46 -0.95 0.03
N LEU A 141 26.65 -1.84 1.02
CA LEU A 141 25.58 -2.32 1.89
C LEU A 141 25.03 -1.17 2.76
N MET A 142 25.93 -0.35 3.31
CA MET A 142 25.55 0.82 4.13
C MET A 142 24.69 1.79 3.32
N GLY A 143 25.17 2.26 2.17
CA GLY A 143 24.41 3.20 1.34
C GLY A 143 23.09 2.63 0.83
N ARG A 144 23.07 1.33 0.47
CA ARG A 144 21.81 0.66 0.08
C ARG A 144 20.82 0.53 1.23
N SER A 145 21.30 0.31 2.46
CA SER A 145 20.44 0.24 3.65
C SER A 145 19.86 1.62 3.97
N GLN A 146 20.67 2.69 3.87
CA GLN A 146 20.21 4.08 4.01
C GLN A 146 19.16 4.42 2.93
N PHE A 147 19.40 4.07 1.67
CA PHE A 147 18.43 4.23 0.59
C PHE A 147 17.12 3.50 0.85
N MET A 148 17.17 2.22 1.24
CA MET A 148 15.96 1.44 1.53
C MET A 148 15.22 1.90 2.79
N LYS A 149 15.90 2.59 3.70
CA LYS A 149 15.30 3.26 4.86
C LYS A 149 14.57 4.55 4.47
N GLY A 150 14.87 5.14 3.29
CA GLY A 150 14.36 6.42 2.85
C GLY A 150 15.24 7.62 3.26
N SER A 151 16.42 7.38 3.85
CA SER A 151 17.42 8.44 4.14
C SER A 151 18.29 8.68 2.90
N PHE A 152 17.72 9.34 1.88
CA PHE A 152 18.37 9.47 0.57
C PHE A 152 19.58 10.41 0.59
N ASP A 153 19.54 11.47 1.38
CA ASP A 153 20.62 12.43 1.63
C ASP A 153 21.85 11.75 2.27
N GLU A 154 21.65 10.94 3.32
CA GLU A 154 22.70 10.13 3.94
C GLU A 154 23.28 9.10 2.95
N ALA A 155 22.41 8.43 2.20
CA ALA A 155 22.81 7.48 1.18
C ALA A 155 23.62 8.16 0.07
N ALA A 156 23.20 9.34 -0.39
CA ALA A 156 23.91 10.15 -1.38
C ALA A 156 25.31 10.53 -0.88
N SER A 157 25.42 10.99 0.35
CA SER A 157 26.71 11.31 1.01
C SER A 157 27.62 10.09 1.06
N THR A 158 27.08 8.92 1.42
CA THR A 158 27.82 7.63 1.44
C THR A 158 28.31 7.25 0.06
N PHE A 159 27.48 7.33 -0.97
CA PHE A 159 27.87 6.96 -2.34
C PHE A 159 28.79 8.00 -2.99
N ALA A 160 28.64 9.28 -2.67
CA ALA A 160 29.57 10.33 -3.09
C ALA A 160 30.97 10.11 -2.48
N TYR A 161 31.04 9.79 -1.18
CA TYR A 161 32.31 9.44 -0.54
C TYR A 161 32.90 8.16 -1.16
N MET A 162 32.09 7.12 -1.35
CA MET A 162 32.51 5.87 -1.98
C MET A 162 33.06 6.08 -3.39
N SER A 163 32.44 6.94 -4.20
CA SER A 163 32.93 7.26 -5.55
C SER A 163 34.31 7.91 -5.53
N ARG A 164 34.57 8.82 -4.58
CA ARG A 164 35.88 9.44 -4.38
C ARG A 164 36.94 8.46 -3.87
N LEU A 165 36.52 7.55 -2.96
CA LEU A 165 37.42 6.54 -2.38
C LEU A 165 37.88 5.51 -3.40
N TYR A 166 36.99 5.10 -4.30
CA TYR A 166 37.25 4.06 -5.30
C TYR A 166 37.39 4.62 -6.73
N SER A 167 37.82 5.87 -6.87
CA SER A 167 37.97 6.55 -8.16
C SER A 167 38.91 5.82 -9.16
N THR A 168 39.92 5.10 -8.65
CA THR A 168 40.83 4.28 -9.44
C THR A 168 40.29 2.90 -9.82
N GLN A 169 39.05 2.55 -9.40
CA GLN A 169 38.43 1.25 -9.62
C GLN A 169 37.14 1.40 -10.41
N PRO A 170 37.17 1.39 -11.76
CA PRO A 170 36.02 1.77 -12.60
C PRO A 170 34.74 0.99 -12.33
N ALA A 171 34.87 -0.31 -11.99
CA ALA A 171 33.71 -1.15 -11.69
C ALA A 171 32.97 -0.71 -10.41
N ILE A 172 33.71 -0.29 -9.37
CA ILE A 172 33.13 0.13 -8.08
C ILE A 172 32.67 1.58 -8.18
N TYR A 173 33.49 2.43 -8.80
CA TYR A 173 33.18 3.82 -9.10
C TYR A 173 31.86 3.96 -9.86
N GLY A 174 31.70 3.22 -10.97
CA GLY A 174 30.47 3.26 -11.76
C GLY A 174 29.24 2.83 -10.98
N ARG A 175 29.34 1.82 -10.11
CA ARG A 175 28.23 1.41 -9.23
C ARG A 175 27.89 2.47 -8.18
N ALA A 176 28.91 3.05 -7.54
CA ALA A 176 28.69 4.09 -6.53
C ALA A 176 27.97 5.30 -7.16
N ARG A 177 28.38 5.69 -8.37
CA ARG A 177 27.73 6.80 -9.08
C ARG A 177 26.30 6.48 -9.52
N ALA A 178 26.01 5.24 -9.93
CA ALA A 178 24.65 4.83 -10.24
C ALA A 178 23.72 4.96 -9.02
N TRP A 179 24.19 4.52 -7.86
CA TRP A 179 23.43 4.64 -6.62
C TRP A 179 23.32 6.10 -6.13
N LEU A 180 24.36 6.91 -6.34
CA LEU A 180 24.32 8.35 -6.06
C LEU A 180 23.22 9.05 -6.88
N ALA A 181 23.17 8.78 -8.19
CA ALA A 181 22.12 9.32 -9.05
C ALA A 181 20.73 8.86 -8.62
N LYS A 182 20.57 7.60 -8.20
CA LYS A 182 19.28 7.12 -7.66
C LYS A 182 18.84 7.87 -6.41
N CYS A 183 19.78 8.16 -5.49
CA CYS A 183 19.46 8.93 -4.29
C CYS A 183 18.96 10.32 -4.66
N TYR A 184 19.60 10.99 -5.62
CA TYR A 184 19.17 12.31 -6.09
C TYR A 184 17.80 12.27 -6.78
N ILE A 185 17.52 11.21 -7.57
CA ILE A 185 16.21 11.04 -8.22
C ILE A 185 15.09 10.90 -7.19
N GLU A 186 15.26 10.02 -6.20
CA GLU A 186 14.25 9.76 -5.16
C GLU A 186 14.09 10.92 -4.16
N GLU A 187 15.09 11.80 -4.04
CA GLU A 187 15.00 13.06 -3.28
C GLU A 187 14.38 14.20 -4.08
N GLY A 188 14.19 14.01 -5.39
CA GLY A 188 13.69 15.06 -6.29
C GLY A 188 14.77 16.02 -6.83
N TRP A 189 16.05 15.77 -6.54
CA TRP A 189 17.17 16.57 -7.03
C TRP A 189 17.55 16.17 -8.45
N ILE A 190 16.66 16.41 -9.39
CA ILE A 190 16.76 15.93 -10.77
C ILE A 190 17.98 16.50 -11.50
N TYR A 191 18.31 17.77 -11.27
CA TYR A 191 19.49 18.41 -11.91
C TYR A 191 20.81 17.79 -11.44
N ASP A 192 20.94 17.46 -10.15
CA ASP A 192 22.13 16.79 -9.62
C ASP A 192 22.24 15.36 -10.15
N ALA A 193 21.11 14.67 -10.28
CA ALA A 193 21.06 13.36 -10.92
C ALA A 193 21.52 13.41 -12.38
N GLU A 194 21.07 14.41 -13.15
CA GLU A 194 21.45 14.62 -14.54
C GLU A 194 22.94 14.92 -14.70
N ASP A 195 23.53 15.71 -13.81
CA ASP A 195 24.98 15.98 -13.80
C ASP A 195 25.77 14.66 -13.61
N VAL A 196 25.35 13.81 -12.67
CA VAL A 196 25.98 12.49 -12.47
C VAL A 196 25.82 11.61 -13.69
N ILE A 197 24.65 11.58 -14.31
CA ILE A 197 24.32 10.78 -15.50
C ILE A 197 25.15 11.25 -16.71
N THR A 198 25.25 12.56 -16.92
CA THR A 198 25.98 13.13 -18.05
C THR A 198 27.49 12.87 -17.94
N LYS A 199 28.03 12.98 -16.74
CA LYS A 199 29.46 12.65 -16.49
C LYS A 199 29.78 11.19 -16.78
N ILE A 200 28.86 10.27 -16.45
CA ILE A 200 29.05 8.84 -16.76
C ILE A 200 28.87 8.53 -18.25
N LYS A 201 27.97 9.21 -18.96
CA LYS A 201 27.86 9.03 -20.43
C LYS A 201 29.12 9.43 -21.16
N ARG A 202 29.82 10.46 -20.66
CA ARG A 202 31.09 10.91 -21.19
C ARG A 202 32.24 9.93 -20.88
N ASP A 203 32.23 9.37 -19.66
CA ASP A 203 33.24 8.41 -19.22
C ASP A 203 32.82 6.98 -19.64
N SER A 204 33.73 6.14 -20.09
CA SER A 204 33.39 4.76 -20.47
C SER A 204 32.88 3.96 -19.27
N LEU A 205 31.68 3.44 -19.38
CA LEU A 205 31.04 2.67 -18.32
C LEU A 205 31.59 1.25 -18.24
N HIS A 206 32.11 0.86 -17.09
CA HIS A 206 32.57 -0.50 -16.87
C HIS A 206 31.40 -1.51 -16.90
N TRP A 207 31.54 -2.63 -17.64
CA TRP A 207 30.49 -3.62 -17.88
C TRP A 207 29.84 -4.18 -16.58
N ARG A 208 30.59 -4.25 -15.46
CA ARG A 208 30.07 -4.70 -14.16
C ARG A 208 29.14 -3.70 -13.48
N ALA A 209 29.08 -2.47 -13.94
CA ALA A 209 28.18 -1.44 -13.41
C ALA A 209 26.92 -1.24 -14.28
N VAL A 210 26.87 -1.82 -15.48
CA VAL A 210 25.77 -1.64 -16.44
C VAL A 210 24.41 -1.98 -15.82
N LYS A 211 24.33 -3.05 -15.01
CA LYS A 211 23.08 -3.44 -14.37
C LYS A 211 22.52 -2.34 -13.46
N GLU A 212 23.36 -1.76 -12.62
CA GLU A 212 22.94 -0.67 -11.72
C GLU A 212 22.51 0.56 -12.52
N TRP A 213 23.17 0.83 -13.64
CA TRP A 213 22.82 1.95 -14.52
C TRP A 213 21.53 1.71 -15.32
N ASP A 214 21.21 0.48 -15.72
CA ASP A 214 19.89 0.18 -16.32
C ASP A 214 18.73 0.57 -15.37
N TYR A 215 18.87 0.29 -14.07
CA TYR A 215 17.91 0.74 -13.06
C TYR A 215 17.88 2.26 -12.91
N THR A 216 19.03 2.91 -12.87
CA THR A 216 19.15 4.37 -12.72
C THR A 216 18.53 5.11 -13.91
N TYR A 217 18.77 4.66 -15.14
CA TYR A 217 18.17 5.27 -16.32
C TYR A 217 16.66 5.04 -16.38
N ALA A 218 16.18 3.85 -16.03
CA ALA A 218 14.74 3.59 -15.97
C ALA A 218 14.06 4.55 -15.00
N ASP A 219 14.63 4.69 -13.81
CA ASP A 219 14.13 5.52 -12.73
C ASP A 219 14.13 7.02 -13.12
N TYR A 220 15.26 7.51 -13.62
CA TYR A 220 15.41 8.90 -14.09
C TYR A 220 14.37 9.28 -15.15
N TYR A 221 14.19 8.42 -16.15
CA TYR A 221 13.24 8.69 -17.23
C TYR A 221 11.77 8.60 -16.76
N ILE A 222 11.47 7.78 -15.77
CA ILE A 222 10.14 7.71 -15.16
C ILE A 222 9.86 9.01 -14.40
N HIS A 223 10.76 9.46 -13.53
CA HIS A 223 10.59 10.70 -12.75
C HIS A 223 10.59 11.98 -13.60
N THR A 224 11.20 11.94 -14.78
CA THR A 224 11.18 13.08 -15.72
C THR A 224 10.05 13.01 -16.75
N GLY A 225 9.11 12.06 -16.63
CA GLY A 225 7.98 11.90 -17.56
C GLY A 225 8.36 11.42 -18.96
N ARG A 226 9.63 11.02 -19.16
CA ARG A 226 10.17 10.58 -20.47
C ARG A 226 9.95 9.07 -20.67
N TYR A 227 8.69 8.65 -20.68
CA TYR A 227 8.29 7.25 -20.62
C TYR A 227 8.77 6.42 -21.81
N ALA A 228 8.81 7.00 -23.01
CA ALA A 228 9.32 6.31 -24.20
C ALA A 228 10.78 5.87 -24.04
N GLU A 229 11.60 6.70 -23.38
CA GLU A 229 13.00 6.41 -23.10
C GLU A 229 13.17 5.47 -21.88
N ALA A 230 12.22 5.45 -20.95
CA ALA A 230 12.23 4.56 -19.80
C ALA A 230 12.02 3.09 -20.18
N ILE A 231 11.13 2.81 -21.14
CA ILE A 231 10.71 1.46 -21.55
C ILE A 231 11.89 0.52 -21.88
N PRO A 232 12.87 0.88 -22.71
CA PRO A 232 13.98 -0.01 -23.04
C PRO A 232 14.83 -0.36 -21.83
N TYR A 233 15.03 0.56 -20.89
CA TYR A 233 15.77 0.30 -19.65
C TYR A 233 14.94 -0.52 -18.67
N LEU A 234 13.65 -0.21 -18.49
CA LEU A 234 12.77 -0.99 -17.65
C LEU A 234 12.66 -2.46 -18.13
N ARG A 235 12.69 -2.68 -19.43
CA ARG A 235 12.73 -4.05 -20.00
C ARG A 235 13.97 -4.81 -19.57
N LYS A 236 15.13 -4.15 -19.50
CA LYS A 236 16.38 -4.75 -18.99
C LYS A 236 16.29 -4.98 -17.47
N VAL A 237 15.74 -4.03 -16.73
CA VAL A 237 15.48 -4.15 -15.28
C VAL A 237 14.64 -5.39 -14.99
N ILE A 238 13.52 -5.58 -15.68
CA ILE A 238 12.65 -6.76 -15.56
C ILE A 238 13.41 -8.07 -15.83
N LYS A 239 14.31 -8.06 -16.83
CA LYS A 239 15.15 -9.22 -17.15
C LYS A 239 16.16 -9.53 -16.04
N HIS A 240 16.64 -8.51 -15.33
CA HIS A 240 17.58 -8.65 -14.22
C HIS A 240 16.92 -9.05 -12.91
N GLU A 241 15.61 -8.80 -12.74
CA GLU A 241 14.90 -9.08 -11.50
C GLU A 241 14.61 -10.58 -11.34
N MET A 242 15.09 -11.15 -10.25
CA MET A 242 14.94 -12.58 -9.95
C MET A 242 13.69 -12.87 -9.10
N ARG A 243 13.24 -11.91 -8.29
CA ARG A 243 12.11 -12.08 -7.38
C ARG A 243 10.79 -11.93 -8.15
N ARG A 244 9.92 -12.93 -8.04
CA ARG A 244 8.66 -12.98 -8.81
C ARG A 244 7.73 -11.81 -8.49
N LYS A 245 7.58 -11.46 -7.20
CA LYS A 245 6.71 -10.34 -6.77
C LYS A 245 7.17 -9.02 -7.38
N GLN A 246 8.47 -8.69 -7.24
CA GLN A 246 9.04 -7.45 -7.79
C GLN A 246 8.97 -7.42 -9.32
N ARG A 247 9.22 -8.56 -9.98
CA ARG A 247 9.09 -8.66 -11.43
C ARG A 247 7.66 -8.47 -11.90
N ALA A 248 6.67 -8.95 -11.15
CA ALA A 248 5.26 -8.71 -11.46
C ALA A 248 4.91 -7.21 -11.33
N ARG A 249 5.40 -6.56 -10.27
CA ARG A 249 5.25 -5.13 -10.03
C ARG A 249 5.88 -4.29 -11.16
N GLN A 250 7.08 -4.66 -11.58
CA GLN A 250 7.77 -4.00 -12.70
C GLN A 250 7.04 -4.21 -14.05
N TRP A 251 6.39 -5.36 -14.27
CA TRP A 251 5.53 -5.56 -15.44
C TRP A 251 4.26 -4.71 -15.37
N TYR A 252 3.73 -4.48 -14.17
CA TYR A 252 2.59 -3.58 -13.99
C TYR A 252 2.99 -2.15 -14.36
N LEU A 253 4.10 -1.65 -13.82
CA LEU A 253 4.67 -0.35 -14.18
C LEU A 253 4.93 -0.24 -15.69
N MET A 254 5.48 -1.29 -16.32
CA MET A 254 5.63 -1.32 -17.79
C MET A 254 4.28 -1.15 -18.50
N GLY A 255 3.22 -1.76 -17.97
CA GLY A 255 1.86 -1.62 -18.50
C GLY A 255 1.34 -0.19 -18.38
N GLN A 256 1.59 0.48 -17.24
CA GLN A 256 1.22 1.89 -17.05
C GLN A 256 1.97 2.80 -18.04
N LEU A 257 3.30 2.65 -18.17
CA LEU A 257 4.09 3.46 -19.12
C LEU A 257 3.63 3.29 -20.58
N GLU A 258 3.36 2.05 -21.00
CA GLU A 258 2.87 1.79 -22.36
C GLU A 258 1.43 2.32 -22.55
N ALA A 259 0.61 2.35 -21.50
CA ALA A 259 -0.74 2.91 -21.54
C ALA A 259 -0.70 4.43 -21.68
N GLU A 260 0.14 5.14 -20.92
CA GLU A 260 0.35 6.58 -21.02
C GLU A 260 0.81 7.02 -22.41
N LEU A 261 1.65 6.20 -23.05
CA LEU A 261 2.08 6.44 -24.44
C LEU A 261 1.03 6.06 -25.50
N GLY A 262 -0.15 5.58 -25.07
CA GLY A 262 -1.22 5.14 -25.98
C GLY A 262 -0.99 3.79 -26.66
N HIS A 263 0.03 3.05 -26.27
CA HIS A 263 0.38 1.74 -26.83
C HIS A 263 -0.49 0.61 -26.25
N LYS A 264 -1.78 0.64 -26.51
CA LYS A 264 -2.82 -0.23 -25.89
C LYS A 264 -2.50 -1.71 -25.93
N GLU A 265 -2.00 -2.24 -27.07
CA GLU A 265 -1.67 -3.65 -27.18
C GLU A 265 -0.45 -4.06 -26.32
N ASN A 266 0.55 -3.21 -26.23
CA ASN A 266 1.74 -3.48 -25.42
C ASN A 266 1.39 -3.42 -23.93
N ALA A 267 0.63 -2.41 -23.52
CA ALA A 267 0.10 -2.27 -22.16
C ALA A 267 -0.72 -3.52 -21.76
N TYR A 268 -1.66 -3.95 -22.62
CA TYR A 268 -2.42 -5.18 -22.39
C TYR A 268 -1.52 -6.42 -22.23
N LYS A 269 -0.49 -6.57 -23.09
CA LYS A 269 0.46 -7.68 -23.01
C LYS A 269 1.28 -7.62 -21.71
N ALA A 270 1.65 -6.43 -21.24
CA ALA A 270 2.38 -6.22 -20.01
C ALA A 270 1.53 -6.61 -18.79
N PHE A 271 0.31 -6.09 -18.66
CA PHE A 271 -0.61 -6.47 -17.58
C PHE A 271 -0.96 -7.97 -17.60
N LYS A 272 -1.13 -8.57 -18.78
CA LYS A 272 -1.33 -10.02 -18.89
C LYS A 272 -0.14 -10.84 -18.37
N ARG A 273 1.09 -10.31 -18.48
CA ARG A 273 2.29 -10.95 -17.89
C ARG A 273 2.31 -10.86 -16.37
N VAL A 274 1.78 -9.77 -15.78
CA VAL A 274 1.59 -9.66 -14.32
C VAL A 274 0.82 -10.86 -13.80
N ILE A 275 -0.36 -11.13 -14.36
CA ILE A 275 -1.24 -12.24 -13.94
C ILE A 275 -0.53 -13.60 -14.04
N ARG A 276 0.26 -13.83 -15.09
CA ARG A 276 1.01 -15.08 -15.30
C ARG A 276 2.11 -15.33 -14.25
N LEU A 277 2.55 -14.28 -13.56
CA LEU A 277 3.56 -14.37 -12.50
C LEU A 277 2.96 -14.75 -11.14
N ASN A 278 1.63 -14.92 -11.06
CA ASN A 278 0.91 -15.23 -9.83
C ASN A 278 1.32 -14.27 -8.69
N PRO A 279 1.05 -12.98 -8.83
CA PRO A 279 1.36 -11.95 -7.84
C PRO A 279 0.40 -12.01 -6.65
N PRO A 280 0.55 -11.15 -5.62
CA PRO A 280 -0.48 -10.91 -4.62
C PRO A 280 -1.81 -10.51 -5.29
N TYR A 281 -2.93 -10.87 -4.64
CA TYR A 281 -4.27 -10.70 -5.21
C TYR A 281 -4.57 -9.26 -5.65
N GLU A 282 -4.22 -8.28 -4.85
CA GLU A 282 -4.42 -6.87 -5.14
C GLU A 282 -3.75 -6.43 -6.46
N LEU A 283 -2.50 -6.81 -6.67
CA LEU A 283 -1.78 -6.51 -7.93
C LEU A 283 -2.39 -7.25 -9.13
N GLU A 284 -2.86 -8.50 -8.93
CA GLU A 284 -3.57 -9.24 -9.97
C GLU A 284 -4.89 -8.58 -10.33
N PHE A 285 -5.65 -8.17 -9.32
CA PHE A 285 -6.94 -7.52 -9.47
C PHE A 285 -6.80 -6.21 -10.25
N ASN A 286 -5.89 -5.32 -9.82
CA ASN A 286 -5.62 -4.05 -10.51
C ASN A 286 -5.10 -4.26 -11.94
N ALA A 287 -4.28 -5.30 -12.19
CA ALA A 287 -3.88 -5.65 -13.55
C ALA A 287 -5.07 -6.06 -14.43
N ARG A 288 -6.07 -6.73 -13.87
CA ARG A 288 -7.31 -7.09 -14.61
C ARG A 288 -8.17 -5.88 -14.91
N ILE A 289 -8.26 -4.91 -14.02
CA ILE A 289 -8.93 -3.63 -14.21
C ILE A 289 -8.22 -2.85 -15.32
N ALA A 290 -6.92 -2.59 -15.19
CA ALA A 290 -6.12 -1.86 -16.16
C ALA A 290 -6.18 -2.49 -17.57
N MET A 291 -6.18 -3.84 -17.67
CA MET A 291 -6.42 -4.53 -18.95
C MET A 291 -7.78 -4.20 -19.55
N SER A 292 -8.80 -4.01 -18.73
CA SER A 292 -10.16 -3.71 -19.21
C SER A 292 -10.26 -2.26 -19.67
N GLU A 293 -9.63 -1.32 -18.98
CA GLU A 293 -9.58 0.10 -19.33
C GLU A 293 -8.82 0.33 -20.63
N VAL A 294 -7.62 -0.24 -20.77
CA VAL A 294 -6.80 -0.12 -21.99
C VAL A 294 -7.54 -0.61 -23.24
N MET A 295 -8.33 -1.68 -23.12
CA MET A 295 -9.10 -2.25 -24.24
C MET A 295 -10.49 -1.64 -24.40
N ALA A 296 -10.89 -0.71 -23.54
CA ALA A 296 -12.23 -0.12 -23.51
C ALA A 296 -12.60 0.56 -24.84
N GLY A 297 -11.67 1.27 -25.45
CA GLY A 297 -11.90 1.99 -26.70
C GLY A 297 -12.26 1.08 -27.89
N THR A 298 -11.83 -0.18 -27.88
CA THR A 298 -12.07 -1.13 -28.99
C THR A 298 -13.14 -2.17 -28.68
N GLN A 299 -13.33 -2.55 -27.41
CA GLN A 299 -14.19 -3.65 -26.99
C GLN A 299 -15.02 -3.31 -25.72
N SER A 300 -15.52 -2.08 -25.62
CA SER A 300 -16.20 -1.55 -24.43
C SER A 300 -17.27 -2.46 -23.85
N LYS A 301 -18.24 -2.93 -24.67
CA LYS A 301 -19.32 -3.83 -24.20
C LYS A 301 -18.80 -5.14 -23.58
N LYS A 302 -17.70 -5.68 -24.13
CA LYS A 302 -17.07 -6.91 -23.62
C LYS A 302 -16.34 -6.63 -22.30
N MET A 303 -15.69 -5.49 -22.19
CA MET A 303 -14.96 -5.10 -20.95
C MET A 303 -15.94 -4.80 -19.82
N ILE A 304 -16.99 -4.02 -20.05
CA ILE A 304 -18.05 -3.77 -19.05
C ILE A 304 -18.66 -5.10 -18.57
N ARG A 305 -18.95 -6.03 -19.48
CA ARG A 305 -19.48 -7.35 -19.10
C ARG A 305 -18.50 -8.16 -18.26
N ARG A 306 -17.21 -8.03 -18.51
CA ARG A 306 -16.15 -8.67 -17.71
C ARG A 306 -16.05 -8.04 -16.32
N LEU A 307 -16.04 -6.71 -16.22
CA LEU A 307 -16.01 -5.97 -14.96
C LEU A 307 -17.28 -6.26 -14.12
N LYS A 308 -18.47 -6.31 -14.73
CA LYS A 308 -19.70 -6.72 -14.02
C LYS A 308 -19.62 -8.14 -13.44
N ARG A 309 -18.95 -9.09 -14.14
CA ARG A 309 -18.68 -10.42 -13.57
C ARG A 309 -17.66 -10.38 -12.44
N MET A 310 -16.66 -9.49 -12.50
CA MET A 310 -15.76 -9.29 -11.38
C MET A 310 -16.48 -8.69 -10.17
N ALA A 311 -17.40 -7.73 -10.38
CA ALA A 311 -18.22 -7.17 -9.30
C ALA A 311 -19.14 -8.20 -8.63
N ALA A 312 -19.59 -9.21 -9.37
CA ALA A 312 -20.46 -10.26 -8.85
C ALA A 312 -19.70 -11.36 -8.07
N SER A 313 -18.37 -11.33 -8.05
CA SER A 313 -17.56 -12.31 -7.32
C SER A 313 -17.39 -11.88 -5.86
N ASP A 314 -17.67 -12.79 -4.92
CA ASP A 314 -17.54 -12.55 -3.48
C ASP A 314 -16.13 -12.13 -3.06
N ASN A 315 -15.10 -12.61 -3.77
CA ASN A 315 -13.71 -12.23 -3.51
C ASN A 315 -13.40 -10.74 -3.79
N ASN A 316 -14.30 -10.04 -4.48
CA ASN A 316 -14.11 -8.65 -4.88
C ASN A 316 -15.02 -7.68 -4.11
N LYS A 317 -15.70 -8.11 -3.06
CA LYS A 317 -16.60 -7.23 -2.27
C LYS A 317 -15.89 -5.98 -1.76
N ASP A 318 -14.63 -6.11 -1.39
CA ASP A 318 -13.82 -5.01 -0.87
C ASP A 318 -13.25 -4.07 -1.96
N TYR A 319 -13.48 -4.36 -3.23
CA TYR A 319 -12.92 -3.63 -4.38
C TYR A 319 -14.01 -3.16 -5.35
N LEU A 320 -15.26 -3.06 -4.89
CA LEU A 320 -16.39 -2.71 -5.77
C LEU A 320 -16.30 -1.27 -6.26
N ASP A 321 -15.78 -0.36 -5.46
CA ASP A 321 -15.47 1.02 -5.85
C ASP A 321 -14.58 1.07 -7.08
N GLN A 322 -13.45 0.34 -7.06
CA GLN A 322 -12.52 0.28 -8.19
C GLN A 322 -13.15 -0.34 -9.44
N VAL A 323 -13.96 -1.40 -9.28
CA VAL A 323 -14.63 -2.04 -10.42
C VAL A 323 -15.64 -1.10 -11.06
N TYR A 324 -16.46 -0.41 -10.26
CA TYR A 324 -17.45 0.53 -10.78
C TYR A 324 -16.81 1.81 -11.29
N TYR A 325 -15.68 2.25 -10.69
CA TYR A 325 -14.85 3.32 -11.22
C TYR A 325 -14.39 3.00 -12.65
N ALA A 326 -13.81 1.82 -12.86
CA ALA A 326 -13.39 1.38 -14.19
C ALA A 326 -14.55 1.28 -15.19
N ILE A 327 -15.74 0.85 -14.73
CA ILE A 327 -16.95 0.84 -15.58
C ILE A 327 -17.34 2.26 -15.97
N GLY A 328 -17.33 3.21 -15.02
CA GLY A 328 -17.59 4.62 -15.25
C GLY A 328 -16.61 5.22 -16.27
N ASN A 329 -15.29 4.98 -16.11
CA ASN A 329 -14.26 5.41 -17.05
C ASN A 329 -14.52 4.91 -18.48
N ILE A 330 -14.99 3.67 -18.62
CA ILE A 330 -15.36 3.12 -19.94
C ILE A 330 -16.55 3.87 -20.55
N TYR A 331 -17.57 4.22 -19.77
CA TYR A 331 -18.69 5.03 -20.24
C TYR A 331 -18.27 6.45 -20.58
N MET A 332 -17.36 7.08 -19.80
CA MET A 332 -16.79 8.39 -20.12
C MET A 332 -16.04 8.39 -21.46
N LEU A 333 -15.27 7.35 -21.76
CA LEU A 333 -14.63 7.17 -23.07
C LEU A 333 -15.64 7.05 -24.22
N GLN A 334 -16.88 6.62 -23.95
CA GLN A 334 -17.98 6.56 -24.92
C GLN A 334 -18.79 7.86 -24.96
N LYS A 335 -18.43 8.86 -24.17
CA LYS A 335 -19.19 10.11 -23.97
C LYS A 335 -20.60 9.88 -23.41
N ASP A 336 -20.81 8.77 -22.71
CA ASP A 336 -22.07 8.42 -22.04
C ASP A 336 -21.97 8.81 -20.55
N THR A 337 -22.11 10.12 -20.30
CA THR A 337 -21.98 10.69 -18.95
C THR A 337 -23.06 10.22 -17.99
N ALA A 338 -24.28 9.93 -18.49
CA ALA A 338 -25.36 9.47 -17.64
C ALA A 338 -25.09 8.09 -17.04
N ASN A 339 -24.68 7.12 -17.87
CA ASN A 339 -24.29 5.79 -17.38
C ASN A 339 -22.97 5.81 -16.59
N ALA A 340 -22.07 6.76 -16.88
CA ALA A 340 -20.85 6.95 -16.09
C ALA A 340 -21.17 7.39 -14.65
N ILE A 341 -22.01 8.43 -14.48
CA ILE A 341 -22.47 8.88 -13.15
C ILE A 341 -23.15 7.73 -12.41
N ALA A 342 -24.08 7.01 -13.05
CA ALA A 342 -24.76 5.89 -12.42
C ALA A 342 -23.78 4.77 -11.98
N ALA A 343 -22.70 4.56 -12.74
CA ALA A 343 -21.66 3.61 -12.35
C ALA A 343 -20.84 4.11 -11.16
N TYR A 344 -20.41 5.37 -11.16
CA TYR A 344 -19.65 5.96 -10.06
C TYR A 344 -20.45 6.02 -8.76
N GLU A 345 -21.71 6.47 -8.80
CA GLU A 345 -22.60 6.47 -7.63
C GLU A 345 -22.79 5.06 -7.07
N LYS A 346 -22.95 4.07 -7.95
CA LYS A 346 -23.00 2.68 -7.52
C LYS A 346 -21.70 2.21 -6.89
N GLY A 347 -20.56 2.67 -7.37
CA GLY A 347 -19.25 2.42 -6.77
C GLY A 347 -19.15 3.03 -5.39
N ASN A 348 -19.57 4.28 -5.21
CA ASN A 348 -19.61 4.96 -3.94
C ASN A 348 -20.49 4.22 -2.92
N THR A 349 -21.73 3.87 -3.32
CA THR A 349 -22.69 3.18 -2.46
C THR A 349 -22.25 1.77 -2.05
N LYS A 350 -21.58 1.03 -2.96
CA LYS A 350 -21.15 -0.35 -2.71
C LYS A 350 -19.74 -0.45 -2.13
N SER A 351 -19.03 0.67 -1.97
CA SER A 351 -17.69 0.69 -1.36
C SER A 351 -17.77 0.30 0.11
N THR A 352 -16.97 -0.68 0.50
CA THR A 352 -16.81 -1.13 1.89
C THR A 352 -15.54 -0.59 2.52
N ARG A 353 -14.60 -0.12 1.70
CA ARG A 353 -13.34 0.49 2.12
C ARG A 353 -13.41 2.00 1.90
N ASN A 354 -13.02 2.77 2.90
CA ASN A 354 -12.82 4.21 2.79
C ASN A 354 -11.33 4.46 2.50
N GLY A 355 -10.88 4.08 1.29
CA GLY A 355 -9.50 4.23 0.85
C GLY A 355 -9.33 5.33 -0.21
N ILE A 356 -8.08 5.53 -0.65
CA ILE A 356 -7.72 6.51 -1.68
C ILE A 356 -8.51 6.28 -2.98
N GLU A 357 -8.78 5.03 -3.33
CA GLU A 357 -9.52 4.67 -4.54
C GLU A 357 -10.95 5.20 -4.53
N LYS A 358 -11.63 5.15 -3.38
CA LYS A 358 -12.94 5.78 -3.20
C LYS A 358 -12.82 7.30 -3.30
N GLY A 359 -11.77 7.90 -2.73
CA GLY A 359 -11.49 9.32 -2.84
C GLY A 359 -11.34 9.78 -4.30
N VAL A 360 -10.59 9.03 -5.12
CA VAL A 360 -10.41 9.32 -6.55
C VAL A 360 -11.71 9.13 -7.34
N LEU A 361 -12.53 8.12 -7.00
CA LEU A 361 -13.86 7.93 -7.59
C LEU A 361 -14.75 9.14 -7.31
N LEU A 362 -14.81 9.58 -6.05
CA LEU A 362 -15.60 10.74 -5.63
C LEU A 362 -15.10 12.04 -6.26
N LEU A 363 -13.78 12.23 -6.37
CA LEU A 363 -13.20 13.38 -7.06
C LEU A 363 -13.66 13.44 -8.52
N THR A 364 -13.52 12.32 -9.25
CA THR A 364 -13.96 12.24 -10.66
C THR A 364 -15.46 12.49 -10.81
N LEU A 365 -16.26 11.97 -9.89
CA LEU A 365 -17.70 12.19 -9.87
C LEU A 365 -18.05 13.66 -9.57
N GLY A 366 -17.33 14.26 -8.62
CA GLY A 366 -17.44 15.70 -8.27
C GLY A 366 -17.11 16.61 -9.45
N ASP A 367 -16.04 16.31 -10.19
CA ASP A 367 -15.68 17.05 -11.41
C ASP A 367 -16.80 16.99 -12.47
N ILE A 368 -17.42 15.83 -12.65
CA ILE A 368 -18.54 15.67 -13.61
C ILE A 368 -19.77 16.46 -13.16
N TYR A 369 -20.09 16.47 -11.87
CA TYR A 369 -21.20 17.28 -11.33
C TYR A 369 -20.90 18.77 -11.41
N TRP A 370 -19.64 19.18 -11.15
CA TRP A 370 -19.20 20.56 -11.32
C TRP A 370 -19.39 21.03 -12.78
N ASP A 371 -18.97 20.24 -13.76
CA ASP A 371 -19.13 20.54 -15.19
C ASP A 371 -20.60 20.61 -15.63
N LYS A 372 -21.50 19.99 -14.87
CA LYS A 372 -22.94 20.04 -15.07
C LYS A 372 -23.65 21.14 -14.29
N GLU A 373 -22.91 21.95 -13.54
CA GLU A 373 -23.45 22.98 -12.66
C GLU A 373 -24.34 22.44 -11.53
N ASP A 374 -24.24 21.13 -11.23
CA ASP A 374 -24.90 20.46 -10.09
C ASP A 374 -24.00 20.61 -8.83
N TYR A 375 -24.02 21.83 -8.28
CA TYR A 375 -23.12 22.19 -7.18
C TYR A 375 -23.41 21.46 -5.88
N SER A 376 -24.65 21.06 -5.64
CA SER A 376 -25.02 20.26 -4.47
C SER A 376 -24.32 18.90 -4.46
N ASN A 377 -24.46 18.14 -5.56
CA ASN A 377 -23.81 16.85 -5.70
C ASN A 377 -22.27 16.98 -5.80
N ALA A 378 -21.77 18.04 -6.44
CA ALA A 378 -20.34 18.33 -6.50
C ALA A 378 -19.78 18.59 -5.09
N GLY A 379 -20.44 19.42 -4.27
CA GLY A 379 -20.04 19.72 -2.88
C GLY A 379 -19.99 18.47 -2.02
N ARG A 380 -21.01 17.62 -2.10
CA ARG A 380 -21.03 16.32 -1.42
C ARG A 380 -19.83 15.46 -1.81
N CYS A 381 -19.56 15.33 -3.11
CA CYS A 381 -18.48 14.48 -3.61
C CYS A 381 -17.10 15.00 -3.20
N TYR A 382 -16.83 16.30 -3.33
CA TYR A 382 -15.54 16.89 -2.92
C TYR A 382 -15.35 16.81 -1.39
N GLY A 383 -16.40 17.09 -0.60
CA GLY A 383 -16.33 17.01 0.85
C GLY A 383 -15.98 15.63 1.37
N GLU A 384 -16.58 14.57 0.77
CA GLU A 384 -16.23 13.20 1.09
C GLU A 384 -14.84 12.81 0.56
N ALA A 385 -14.46 13.26 -0.65
CA ALA A 385 -13.19 12.93 -1.29
C ALA A 385 -11.98 13.44 -0.49
N ILE A 386 -12.01 14.68 -0.02
CA ILE A 386 -10.89 15.33 0.68
C ILE A 386 -10.44 14.53 1.90
N GLY A 387 -11.38 13.94 2.63
CA GLY A 387 -11.07 13.10 3.80
C GLY A 387 -10.36 11.78 3.47
N LEU A 388 -10.38 11.36 2.20
CA LEU A 388 -9.85 10.07 1.72
C LEU A 388 -8.59 10.22 0.85
N LEU A 389 -8.36 11.41 0.30
CA LEU A 389 -7.21 11.68 -0.58
C LEU A 389 -5.93 11.91 0.23
N ASP A 390 -4.79 11.66 -0.41
CA ASP A 390 -3.48 11.97 0.16
C ASP A 390 -3.30 13.50 0.25
N LYS A 391 -2.96 13.99 1.45
CA LYS A 391 -2.73 15.42 1.71
C LYS A 391 -1.48 15.97 0.99
N GLU A 392 -0.59 15.11 0.56
CA GLU A 392 0.63 15.47 -0.16
C GLU A 392 0.46 15.49 -1.69
N ARG A 393 -0.74 15.25 -2.16
CA ARG A 393 -1.11 15.36 -3.56
C ARG A 393 -0.96 16.81 -4.03
N ASP A 394 -0.36 17.03 -5.20
CA ASP A 394 -0.02 18.38 -5.73
C ASP A 394 -1.23 19.32 -5.84
N ASP A 395 -2.42 18.77 -6.09
CA ASP A 395 -3.67 19.53 -6.24
C ASP A 395 -4.54 19.55 -4.96
N TYR A 396 -4.07 18.96 -3.84
CA TYR A 396 -4.86 18.83 -2.60
C TYR A 396 -5.33 20.19 -2.04
N GLU A 397 -4.45 21.20 -2.03
CA GLU A 397 -4.79 22.55 -1.56
C GLU A 397 -5.92 23.17 -2.39
N GLN A 398 -5.82 23.07 -3.72
CA GLN A 398 -6.83 23.59 -4.64
C GLN A 398 -8.18 22.88 -4.47
N LEU A 399 -8.16 21.56 -4.30
CA LEU A 399 -9.36 20.77 -4.05
C LEU A 399 -9.99 21.09 -2.70
N SER A 400 -9.18 21.30 -1.67
CA SER A 400 -9.65 21.71 -0.34
C SER A 400 -10.29 23.09 -0.36
N GLU A 401 -9.71 24.04 -1.10
CA GLU A 401 -10.26 25.37 -1.28
C GLU A 401 -11.58 25.32 -2.08
N ARG A 402 -11.62 24.56 -3.16
CA ARG A 402 -12.85 24.34 -3.95
C ARG A 402 -13.98 23.75 -3.10
N SER A 403 -13.69 22.79 -2.24
CA SER A 403 -14.67 22.21 -1.31
C SER A 403 -15.24 23.25 -0.36
N LYS A 404 -14.39 24.10 0.24
CA LYS A 404 -14.85 25.17 1.14
C LYS A 404 -15.73 26.19 0.42
N VAL A 405 -15.38 26.58 -0.80
CA VAL A 405 -16.20 27.47 -1.62
C VAL A 405 -17.57 26.84 -1.92
N LEU A 406 -17.60 25.53 -2.20
CA LEU A 406 -18.85 24.82 -2.42
C LEU A 406 -19.70 24.73 -1.15
N ASP A 407 -19.11 24.50 0.01
CA ASP A 407 -19.84 24.49 1.28
C ASP A 407 -20.56 25.81 1.54
N GLU A 408 -20.00 26.94 1.10
CA GLU A 408 -20.62 28.26 1.17
C GLU A 408 -21.66 28.49 0.05
N LEU A 409 -21.42 27.98 -1.16
CA LEU A 409 -22.23 28.22 -2.35
C LEU A 409 -23.51 27.36 -2.39
N VAL A 410 -23.41 26.10 -2.01
CA VAL A 410 -24.50 25.10 -2.13
C VAL A 410 -25.81 25.57 -1.49
N PRO A 411 -25.85 26.14 -0.27
CA PRO A 411 -27.11 26.58 0.33
C PRO A 411 -27.84 27.61 -0.52
N TYR A 412 -27.12 28.48 -1.21
CA TYR A 412 -27.73 29.53 -2.04
C TYR A 412 -28.23 28.96 -3.37
N THR A 413 -27.45 28.10 -4.02
CA THR A 413 -27.85 27.47 -5.28
C THR A 413 -29.06 26.53 -5.06
N ASP A 414 -29.08 25.77 -3.97
CA ASP A 414 -30.22 24.90 -3.61
C ASP A 414 -31.47 25.75 -3.33
N ALA A 415 -31.34 26.88 -2.64
CA ALA A 415 -32.44 27.79 -2.41
C ALA A 415 -33.00 28.38 -3.74
N VAL A 416 -32.12 28.73 -4.68
CA VAL A 416 -32.53 29.20 -6.02
C VAL A 416 -33.26 28.12 -6.79
N HIS A 417 -32.69 26.89 -6.84
CA HIS A 417 -33.31 25.76 -7.54
C HIS A 417 -34.67 25.38 -6.92
N LEU A 418 -34.78 25.43 -5.60
CA LEU A 418 -36.04 25.20 -4.91
C LEU A 418 -37.10 26.25 -5.29
N GLN A 419 -36.71 27.53 -5.28
CA GLN A 419 -37.61 28.62 -5.64
C GLN A 419 -38.04 28.55 -7.11
N ASP A 420 -37.12 28.26 -8.01
CA ASP A 420 -37.43 28.08 -9.44
C ASP A 420 -38.38 26.90 -9.66
N SER A 421 -38.16 25.77 -8.95
CA SER A 421 -39.03 24.60 -9.00
C SER A 421 -40.43 24.90 -8.47
N LEU A 422 -40.53 25.63 -7.36
CA LEU A 422 -41.82 26.06 -6.77
C LEU A 422 -42.56 27.04 -7.71
N GLN A 423 -41.86 27.99 -8.32
CA GLN A 423 -42.44 28.92 -9.29
C GLN A 423 -42.89 28.17 -10.55
N ALA A 424 -42.13 27.19 -11.03
CA ALA A 424 -42.51 26.35 -12.17
C ALA A 424 -43.80 25.58 -11.86
N LEU A 425 -43.86 24.94 -10.69
CA LEU A 425 -45.05 24.22 -10.21
C LEU A 425 -46.27 25.15 -10.08
N ALA A 426 -46.09 26.37 -9.55
CA ALA A 426 -47.14 27.36 -9.40
C ALA A 426 -47.75 27.82 -10.75
N LYS A 427 -46.93 27.87 -11.80
CA LYS A 427 -47.35 28.24 -13.17
C LYS A 427 -48.02 27.10 -13.94
N MET A 428 -47.90 25.82 -13.48
CA MET A 428 -48.47 24.69 -14.16
C MET A 428 -50.02 24.59 -13.97
N PRO A 429 -50.77 24.10 -14.94
CA PRO A 429 -52.18 23.74 -14.76
C PRO A 429 -52.34 22.72 -13.63
N GLU A 430 -53.45 22.81 -12.87
CA GLU A 430 -53.71 22.01 -11.67
C GLU A 430 -53.52 20.51 -11.88
N LYS A 431 -53.94 19.98 -13.05
CA LYS A 431 -53.79 18.57 -13.38
C LYS A 431 -52.29 18.18 -13.54
N GLU A 432 -51.53 18.95 -14.27
CA GLU A 432 -50.10 18.70 -14.51
C GLU A 432 -49.28 18.86 -13.22
N ARG A 433 -49.64 19.84 -12.37
CA ARG A 433 -49.06 20.04 -11.07
C ARG A 433 -49.27 18.84 -10.15
N ASN A 434 -50.50 18.34 -10.08
CA ASN A 434 -50.84 17.15 -9.28
C ASN A 434 -50.10 15.90 -9.76
N GLU A 435 -49.98 15.71 -11.09
CA GLU A 435 -49.22 14.61 -11.68
C GLU A 435 -47.70 14.73 -11.39
N ALA A 436 -47.16 15.95 -11.32
CA ALA A 436 -45.77 16.19 -10.95
C ALA A 436 -45.52 15.88 -9.47
N ILE A 437 -46.42 16.31 -8.59
CA ILE A 437 -46.37 16.04 -7.15
C ILE A 437 -46.46 14.52 -6.88
N ASP A 438 -47.41 13.84 -7.54
CA ASP A 438 -47.54 12.38 -7.43
C ASP A 438 -46.29 11.63 -7.85
N ARG A 439 -45.60 12.07 -8.91
CA ARG A 439 -44.31 11.51 -9.35
C ARG A 439 -43.22 11.68 -8.31
N VAL A 440 -43.16 12.85 -7.66
CA VAL A 440 -42.19 13.11 -6.59
C VAL A 440 -42.49 12.24 -5.38
N ILE A 441 -43.76 12.12 -4.98
CA ILE A 441 -44.17 11.26 -3.88
C ILE A 441 -43.85 9.78 -4.16
N GLU A 442 -44.12 9.29 -5.39
CA GLU A 442 -43.74 7.92 -5.79
C GLU A 442 -42.23 7.70 -5.76
N ALA A 443 -41.46 8.68 -6.24
CA ALA A 443 -40.00 8.62 -6.22
C ALA A 443 -39.48 8.59 -4.78
N LEU A 444 -40.04 9.39 -3.88
CA LEU A 444 -39.69 9.41 -2.47
C LEU A 444 -40.02 8.06 -1.80
N LYS A 445 -41.23 7.54 -1.98
CA LYS A 445 -41.63 6.23 -1.47
C LYS A 445 -40.73 5.11 -1.96
N LYS A 446 -40.33 5.17 -3.24
CA LYS A 446 -39.39 4.20 -3.82
C LYS A 446 -38.01 4.30 -3.17
N LYS A 447 -37.50 5.52 -2.96
CA LYS A 447 -36.21 5.77 -2.32
C LYS A 447 -36.18 5.27 -0.88
N GLU A 448 -37.21 5.59 -0.10
CA GLU A 448 -37.35 5.12 1.27
C GLU A 448 -37.48 3.60 1.38
N LYS A 449 -38.16 2.98 0.41
CA LYS A 449 -38.22 1.52 0.31
C LYS A 449 -36.84 0.92 0.02
N GLU A 450 -36.09 1.49 -0.96
CA GLU A 450 -34.75 1.04 -1.30
C GLU A 450 -33.78 1.21 -0.11
N GLU A 451 -33.89 2.32 0.64
CA GLU A 451 -33.10 2.57 1.84
C GLU A 451 -33.44 1.56 2.96
N ARG A 452 -34.73 1.27 3.17
CA ARG A 452 -35.19 0.26 4.12
C ARG A 452 -34.73 -1.14 3.75
N ASP A 453 -34.84 -1.51 2.48
CA ASP A 453 -34.38 -2.80 1.98
C ASP A 453 -32.86 -2.93 2.10
N ALA A 454 -32.10 -1.86 1.83
CA ALA A 454 -30.64 -1.81 2.01
C ALA A 454 -30.22 -1.92 3.49
N GLN A 455 -30.96 -1.25 4.38
CA GLN A 455 -30.73 -1.36 5.83
C GLN A 455 -31.03 -2.77 6.33
N ALA A 456 -32.14 -3.36 5.86
CA ALA A 456 -32.51 -4.74 6.21
C ALA A 456 -31.48 -5.78 5.68
N GLU A 457 -30.90 -5.55 4.50
CA GLU A 457 -29.77 -6.37 4.00
C GLU A 457 -28.52 -6.24 4.88
N LEU A 458 -28.20 -5.02 5.31
CA LEU A 458 -27.07 -4.75 6.21
C LEU A 458 -27.28 -5.42 7.57
N ASP A 459 -28.47 -5.30 8.13
CA ASP A 459 -28.83 -5.92 9.41
C ASP A 459 -28.85 -7.46 9.31
N ALA A 460 -29.34 -8.01 8.20
CA ALA A 460 -29.29 -9.44 7.92
C ALA A 460 -27.85 -9.95 7.73
N GLN A 461 -26.98 -9.20 7.08
CA GLN A 461 -25.55 -9.52 6.96
C GLN A 461 -24.85 -9.46 8.32
N GLN A 462 -25.15 -8.49 9.16
CA GLN A 462 -24.61 -8.40 10.51
C GLN A 462 -25.11 -9.57 11.39
N GLN A 463 -26.38 -9.96 11.27
CA GLN A 463 -26.93 -11.12 11.97
C GLN A 463 -26.32 -12.44 11.47
N MET A 464 -26.10 -12.60 10.16
CA MET A 464 -25.42 -13.78 9.62
C MET A 464 -23.94 -13.83 10.03
N ALA A 465 -23.25 -12.70 10.09
CA ALA A 465 -21.89 -12.62 10.59
C ALA A 465 -21.80 -12.96 12.09
N GLN A 466 -22.82 -12.60 12.88
CA GLN A 466 -22.94 -12.98 14.29
C GLN A 466 -23.34 -14.45 14.48
N GLN A 467 -24.21 -15.01 13.64
CA GLN A 467 -24.61 -16.42 13.68
C GLN A 467 -23.56 -17.36 13.09
N GLY A 468 -22.78 -16.93 12.09
CA GLY A 468 -21.67 -17.73 11.52
C GLY A 468 -20.53 -17.98 12.50
N GLY A 469 -20.43 -17.20 13.58
CA GLY A 469 -19.51 -17.42 14.68
C GLY A 469 -19.99 -18.44 15.74
N MET A 470 -21.27 -18.85 15.70
CA MET A 470 -21.88 -19.67 16.75
C MET A 470 -22.30 -21.08 16.30
N GLY A 471 -22.12 -21.44 15.04
CA GLY A 471 -22.61 -22.69 14.45
C GLY A 471 -21.52 -23.64 13.97
N ASN A 472 -20.50 -23.96 14.79
CA ASN A 472 -19.78 -25.21 14.61
C ASN A 472 -18.99 -25.65 15.87
N MET A 473 -19.72 -25.98 16.93
CA MET A 473 -19.21 -26.77 18.03
C MET A 473 -20.04 -28.04 18.17
N ASN A 474 -20.04 -28.90 17.17
CA ASN A 474 -20.27 -30.33 17.33
C ASN A 474 -19.95 -31.02 15.99
N ASN A 475 -18.78 -31.48 15.80
CA ASN A 475 -18.43 -32.87 15.50
C ASN A 475 -16.95 -33.05 15.13
N THR A 476 -16.29 -33.94 15.89
CA THR A 476 -15.19 -34.85 15.54
C THR A 476 -13.85 -34.27 15.08
N ASN A 477 -12.88 -34.48 15.97
CA ASN A 477 -11.54 -35.06 15.69
C ASN A 477 -11.08 -34.95 14.22
N ASN A 478 -10.30 -33.94 13.90
CA ASN A 478 -9.01 -34.22 13.29
C ASN A 478 -8.04 -33.04 13.50
N MET A 479 -6.90 -33.37 14.06
CA MET A 479 -5.74 -32.50 14.20
C MET A 479 -5.30 -31.98 12.83
N THR A 480 -5.11 -30.69 12.71
CA THR A 480 -3.87 -30.19 12.13
C THR A 480 -3.60 -28.77 12.64
N ASN A 481 -2.47 -28.65 13.29
CA ASN A 481 -1.81 -27.47 13.80
C ASN A 481 -1.74 -26.32 12.78
N ASN A 482 -2.06 -25.11 13.22
CA ASN A 482 -1.18 -23.96 13.06
C ASN A 482 -1.76 -22.70 13.72
N ALA A 483 -1.47 -22.52 14.98
CA ALA A 483 -1.27 -21.22 15.61
C ALA A 483 -0.39 -21.45 16.83
N THR A 484 0.89 -21.43 16.61
CA THR A 484 1.90 -21.51 17.65
C THR A 484 1.97 -20.23 18.42
N ASP A 485 1.14 -20.10 19.45
CA ASP A 485 1.54 -19.31 20.62
C ASP A 485 2.23 -20.28 21.59
N LYS A 486 3.57 -20.19 21.61
CA LYS A 486 4.47 -21.03 22.42
C LYS A 486 4.51 -20.62 23.89
N SER A 487 3.42 -20.22 24.50
CA SER A 487 3.30 -20.16 25.94
C SER A 487 2.22 -21.12 26.36
N GLY A 488 2.58 -22.33 26.77
CA GLY A 488 1.70 -23.34 27.33
C GLY A 488 1.05 -22.93 28.65
N LYS A 489 0.69 -21.67 28.80
CA LYS A 489 -0.01 -21.10 29.93
C LYS A 489 -1.51 -21.11 29.63
N TRP A 490 -2.26 -21.74 30.52
CA TRP A 490 -3.70 -21.73 30.50
C TRP A 490 -4.25 -20.29 30.44
N TYR A 491 -5.37 -20.06 29.73
CA TYR A 491 -5.97 -18.75 29.43
C TYR A 491 -5.93 -17.75 30.60
N PHE A 492 -6.31 -18.18 31.81
CA PHE A 492 -6.34 -17.31 32.99
C PHE A 492 -4.96 -16.85 33.50
N TYR A 493 -3.89 -17.49 33.04
CA TYR A 493 -2.52 -17.09 33.37
C TYR A 493 -1.86 -16.25 32.25
N ASN A 494 -2.63 -15.94 31.19
CA ASN A 494 -2.20 -15.04 30.13
C ASN A 494 -2.87 -13.67 30.30
N PRO A 495 -2.18 -12.64 30.86
CA PRO A 495 -2.76 -11.32 31.13
C PRO A 495 -3.33 -10.65 29.88
N THR A 496 -2.68 -10.87 28.73
CA THR A 496 -3.09 -10.28 27.44
C THR A 496 -4.41 -10.89 26.95
N ALA A 497 -4.54 -12.22 27.00
CA ALA A 497 -5.77 -12.91 26.61
C ALA A 497 -6.94 -12.56 27.55
N VAL A 498 -6.68 -12.47 28.86
CA VAL A 498 -7.69 -12.06 29.85
C VAL A 498 -8.13 -10.60 29.64
N SER A 499 -7.19 -9.69 29.33
CA SER A 499 -7.48 -8.29 29.05
C SER A 499 -8.32 -8.13 27.78
N GLN A 500 -7.95 -8.81 26.71
CA GLN A 500 -8.72 -8.81 25.45
C GLN A 500 -10.10 -9.43 25.64
N GLY A 501 -10.21 -10.53 26.38
CA GLY A 501 -11.47 -11.17 26.72
C GLY A 501 -12.40 -10.25 27.52
N LYS A 502 -11.88 -9.53 28.52
CA LYS A 502 -12.62 -8.52 29.26
C LYS A 502 -13.09 -7.36 28.39
N ALA A 503 -12.24 -6.85 27.51
CA ALA A 503 -12.59 -5.76 26.59
C ALA A 503 -13.70 -6.21 25.61
N THR A 504 -13.60 -7.42 25.06
CA THR A 504 -14.59 -8.00 24.17
C THR A 504 -15.93 -8.23 24.90
N PHE A 505 -15.88 -8.77 26.13
CA PHE A 505 -17.05 -8.95 26.97
C PHE A 505 -17.73 -7.61 27.26
N GLN A 506 -16.97 -6.60 27.65
CA GLN A 506 -17.49 -5.27 27.96
C GLN A 506 -18.12 -4.58 26.73
N LYS A 507 -17.57 -4.83 25.54
CA LYS A 507 -18.10 -4.32 24.27
C LYS A 507 -19.43 -4.97 23.90
N MET A 508 -19.58 -6.28 24.13
CA MET A 508 -20.80 -7.03 23.79
C MET A 508 -21.91 -6.92 24.86
N TRP A 509 -21.56 -6.87 26.13
CA TRP A 509 -22.47 -7.01 27.23
C TRP A 509 -22.54 -5.77 28.15
N GLY A 510 -21.73 -4.75 27.90
CA GLY A 510 -21.61 -3.57 28.76
C GLY A 510 -20.95 -3.86 30.12
N ARG A 511 -21.13 -2.95 31.07
CA ARG A 511 -20.65 -3.13 32.46
C ARG A 511 -21.65 -3.99 33.23
N ARG A 512 -21.42 -5.30 33.23
CA ARG A 512 -22.22 -6.25 33.96
C ARG A 512 -21.46 -6.77 35.17
N GLU A 513 -22.16 -6.93 36.28
CA GLU A 513 -21.64 -7.50 37.52
C GLU A 513 -21.59 -9.03 37.41
N ASN A 514 -20.60 -9.67 38.07
CA ASN A 514 -20.50 -11.12 38.13
C ASN A 514 -21.45 -11.69 39.16
N VAL A 515 -22.73 -11.83 38.76
CA VAL A 515 -23.85 -12.38 39.56
C VAL A 515 -24.56 -13.44 38.74
N ASP A 516 -25.30 -14.32 39.39
CA ASP A 516 -26.12 -15.31 38.71
C ASP A 516 -27.11 -14.60 37.75
N ASP A 517 -27.37 -15.22 36.60
CA ASP A 517 -28.19 -14.67 35.51
C ASP A 517 -27.72 -13.30 34.93
N TRP A 518 -26.40 -13.03 34.95
CA TRP A 518 -25.81 -11.79 34.43
C TRP A 518 -26.13 -11.49 32.93
N GLN A 519 -26.57 -12.51 32.17
CA GLN A 519 -26.96 -12.37 30.77
C GLN A 519 -28.32 -11.70 30.57
N ARG A 520 -29.18 -11.66 31.63
CA ARG A 520 -30.53 -11.11 31.56
C ARG A 520 -30.55 -9.63 31.94
N VAL A 521 -31.25 -8.82 31.16
CA VAL A 521 -31.46 -7.39 31.46
C VAL A 521 -32.42 -7.23 32.64
N ASN A 522 -33.47 -8.05 32.68
CA ASN A 522 -34.42 -8.08 33.79
C ASN A 522 -34.26 -9.39 34.57
N LYS A 523 -34.06 -9.29 35.88
CA LYS A 523 -33.88 -10.42 36.81
C LYS A 523 -35.20 -11.09 37.21
N THR A 524 -36.33 -10.77 36.59
CA THR A 524 -37.58 -11.46 36.78
C THR A 524 -37.49 -12.87 36.24
N VAL A 525 -37.58 -13.85 37.12
CA VAL A 525 -37.60 -15.27 36.79
C VAL A 525 -38.88 -15.55 36.01
N VAL A 526 -38.75 -15.66 34.68
CA VAL A 526 -39.78 -16.28 33.87
C VAL A 526 -39.45 -17.77 33.85
N SER A 527 -40.15 -18.54 34.65
CA SER A 527 -40.18 -20.00 34.53
C SER A 527 -40.71 -20.32 33.14
N LEU A 528 -39.87 -20.86 32.29
CA LEU A 528 -40.25 -21.42 30.99
C LEU A 528 -40.94 -22.77 31.24
N ASP A 529 -42.17 -22.75 31.74
CA ASP A 529 -43.12 -23.79 31.44
C ASP A 529 -43.98 -23.33 30.28
N ASN A 530 -43.83 -24.02 29.16
CA ASN A 530 -44.56 -23.82 27.92
C ASN A 530 -46.05 -24.14 28.14
N ASN A 531 -46.80 -23.24 28.72
CA ASN A 531 -48.26 -23.30 28.77
C ASN A 531 -48.81 -21.94 28.35
N PRO A 532 -49.51 -21.82 27.21
CA PRO A 532 -50.07 -20.54 26.73
C PRO A 532 -51.18 -19.96 27.61
N ALA A 533 -51.50 -20.58 28.73
CA ALA A 533 -52.63 -20.24 29.60
C ALA A 533 -52.29 -19.34 30.82
N GLU A 534 -51.00 -18.96 31.03
CA GLU A 534 -50.62 -18.10 32.17
C GLU A 534 -49.88 -16.82 31.73
N MET A 535 -50.38 -16.14 30.71
CA MET A 535 -50.08 -14.71 30.55
C MET A 535 -50.96 -13.94 31.53
N THR A 536 -50.35 -13.26 32.51
CA THR A 536 -51.08 -12.40 33.42
C THR A 536 -51.75 -11.26 32.65
N ASP A 537 -52.94 -10.84 33.10
CA ASP A 537 -53.71 -9.77 32.46
C ASP A 537 -52.89 -8.47 32.33
N GLU A 538 -52.00 -8.18 33.30
CA GLU A 538 -51.05 -7.04 33.24
C GLU A 538 -50.06 -7.14 32.05
N MET A 539 -49.69 -8.35 31.63
CA MET A 539 -48.79 -8.55 30.48
C MET A 539 -49.52 -8.40 29.15
N ARG A 540 -50.79 -8.79 29.09
CA ARG A 540 -51.69 -8.54 27.95
C ARG A 540 -51.99 -7.06 27.81
N ASP A 541 -52.27 -6.38 28.91
CA ASP A 541 -52.53 -4.94 28.93
C ASP A 541 -51.31 -4.13 28.54
N SER A 542 -50.09 -4.55 28.90
CA SER A 542 -48.85 -3.87 28.50
C SER A 542 -48.50 -4.09 27.01
N ILE A 543 -48.82 -5.25 26.44
CA ILE A 543 -48.65 -5.52 24.99
C ILE A 543 -49.72 -4.75 24.21
N ALA A 544 -50.99 -4.79 24.67
CA ALA A 544 -52.06 -4.04 24.04
C ALA A 544 -51.84 -2.52 24.12
N ALA A 545 -51.29 -2.02 25.24
CA ALA A 545 -50.91 -0.62 25.38
C ALA A 545 -49.73 -0.23 24.46
N ALA A 546 -48.74 -1.14 24.24
CA ALA A 546 -47.63 -0.92 23.30
C ALA A 546 -48.10 -0.94 21.85
N GLU A 547 -48.99 -1.86 21.47
CA GLU A 547 -49.62 -1.91 20.13
C GLU A 547 -50.51 -0.68 19.90
N ALA A 548 -51.35 -0.27 20.87
CA ALA A 548 -52.14 0.93 20.76
C ALA A 548 -51.30 2.22 20.71
N ALA A 549 -50.16 2.25 21.37
CA ALA A 549 -49.20 3.36 21.28
C ALA A 549 -48.50 3.38 19.89
N ALA A 550 -48.20 2.22 19.33
CA ALA A 550 -47.64 2.12 17.98
C ALA A 550 -48.65 2.56 16.91
N ASP A 551 -49.89 2.08 17.00
CA ASP A 551 -51.00 2.49 16.12
C ASP A 551 -51.36 3.99 16.29
N SER A 552 -51.24 4.53 17.49
CA SER A 552 -51.46 5.97 17.74
C SER A 552 -50.33 6.82 17.16
N LEU A 553 -49.08 6.35 17.21
CA LEU A 553 -47.91 7.00 16.58
C LEU A 553 -48.02 6.97 15.04
N GLU A 554 -48.47 5.84 14.46
CA GLU A 554 -48.69 5.70 13.02
C GLU A 554 -49.85 6.59 12.56
N ASN A 555 -50.95 6.67 13.31
CA ASN A 555 -52.07 7.59 13.08
C ASN A 555 -51.70 9.07 13.28
N VAL A 556 -50.79 9.40 14.21
CA VAL A 556 -50.28 10.77 14.41
C VAL A 556 -49.33 11.15 13.27
N MET A 557 -48.49 10.22 12.79
CA MET A 557 -47.66 10.46 11.61
C MET A 557 -48.48 10.61 10.32
N ASP A 558 -49.59 9.84 10.20
CA ASP A 558 -50.50 9.95 9.06
C ASP A 558 -51.42 11.20 9.13
N SER A 559 -51.70 11.70 10.29
CA SER A 559 -52.51 12.91 10.50
C SER A 559 -51.70 14.21 10.56
N ALA A 560 -50.37 14.11 10.64
CA ALA A 560 -49.50 15.29 10.67
C ALA A 560 -49.56 16.05 9.35
N GLN A 561 -49.75 17.36 9.45
CA GLN A 561 -49.72 18.29 8.32
C GLN A 561 -48.37 18.25 7.52
N ASN A 562 -47.37 17.61 8.08
CA ASN A 562 -46.02 17.49 7.53
C ASN A 562 -45.65 16.10 7.02
N ASN A 563 -46.61 15.31 6.55
CA ASN A 563 -46.31 14.01 5.96
C ASN A 563 -45.89 14.18 4.47
N PRO A 564 -44.61 13.88 4.11
CA PRO A 564 -44.09 14.09 2.73
C PRO A 564 -44.78 13.20 1.67
N HIS A 565 -45.60 12.24 2.10
CA HIS A 565 -46.34 11.35 1.21
C HIS A 565 -47.74 11.85 0.85
N LYS A 566 -48.19 12.99 1.44
CA LYS A 566 -49.46 13.64 1.11
C LYS A 566 -49.28 14.78 0.13
N ARG A 567 -50.24 14.99 -0.75
CA ARG A 567 -50.21 16.09 -1.73
C ARG A 567 -50.22 17.48 -1.10
N GLU A 568 -50.65 17.58 0.17
CA GLU A 568 -50.77 18.83 0.95
C GLU A 568 -49.47 19.22 1.69
N TYR A 569 -48.46 18.37 1.63
CA TYR A 569 -47.14 18.61 2.23
C TYR A 569 -46.22 19.50 1.35
#